data_4c229a5696cd6b30f4b76951dc76f6fb
#
_entry.id   4c229a5696cd6b30f4b76951dc76f6fb
#
_cell.length_a   1.000
_cell.length_b   1.000
_cell.length_c   1.000
_cell.angle_alpha   90.00
_cell.angle_beta   90.00
_cell.angle_gamma   90.00
#
_symmetry.space_group_name_H-M   'P 1'
#
loop_
_entity.id
_entity.type
_entity.pdbx_description
1 polymer ?
#
loop_
_entity_poly.entity_id
_entity_poly.type
_entity_poly.pdbx_seq_one_letter_code
_entity_poly.pdbx_strand_id
1 'polypeptide(L)'
;MKRYQNIKSQKTSSGKVGYLPSIYPTLEPSNNDYYIITREEDRMDLIANDFYGDPTLWWVIAMANDLPGDSFFPPRGFQLRIPGNATNAISKFNEENSDFLTNNESPTTTTNSTTTSGGGTTTSSGGTVTGGGGGGY
;
A
#
# COMPACT_ATOMS: atom_id res chain seq x y z
N MET A 1 1.41 -16.46 -8.92
CA MET A 1 1.52 -14.97 -8.78
C MET A 1 2.99 -14.59 -8.80
N LYS A 2 3.39 -13.72 -9.70
CA LYS A 2 4.78 -13.26 -9.76
C LYS A 2 4.99 -12.18 -8.68
N ARG A 3 5.82 -12.49 -7.67
CA ARG A 3 6.14 -11.66 -6.49
C ARG A 3 6.52 -10.20 -6.83
N TYR A 4 7.15 -9.99 -7.98
CA TYR A 4 7.68 -8.69 -8.39
C TYR A 4 6.88 -8.00 -9.49
N GLN A 5 5.71 -8.52 -9.82
CA GLN A 5 4.91 -8.01 -10.94
C GLN A 5 4.37 -6.59 -10.71
N ASN A 6 4.18 -6.21 -9.46
CA ASN A 6 3.56 -4.94 -9.06
C ASN A 6 4.51 -4.03 -8.27
N ILE A 7 5.83 -4.22 -8.38
CA ILE A 7 6.78 -3.30 -7.73
C ILE A 7 6.67 -1.94 -8.40
N LYS A 8 6.25 -0.96 -7.62
CA LYS A 8 6.21 0.43 -8.08
C LYS A 8 7.57 1.08 -7.95
N SER A 9 7.92 1.89 -8.92
CA SER A 9 9.11 2.72 -8.90
C SER A 9 8.73 4.16 -8.55
N GLN A 10 9.53 4.80 -7.73
CA GLN A 10 9.37 6.21 -7.38
C GLN A 10 10.57 7.00 -7.92
N LYS A 11 10.29 8.14 -8.57
CA LYS A 11 11.33 9.10 -8.94
C LYS A 11 11.61 10.03 -7.78
N THR A 12 12.86 10.09 -7.36
CA THR A 12 13.33 11.12 -6.42
C THR A 12 13.38 12.49 -7.11
N SER A 13 13.33 13.58 -6.33
CA SER A 13 13.52 14.95 -6.81
C SER A 13 14.81 15.16 -7.60
N SER A 14 15.82 14.30 -7.38
CA SER A 14 17.09 14.27 -8.14
C SER A 14 17.02 13.47 -9.45
N GLY A 15 15.85 12.97 -9.85
CA GLY A 15 15.64 12.20 -11.07
C GLY A 15 16.06 10.73 -11.01
N LYS A 16 16.54 10.23 -9.87
CA LYS A 16 16.84 8.80 -9.69
C LYS A 16 15.57 8.01 -9.52
N VAL A 17 15.51 6.85 -10.19
CA VAL A 17 14.40 5.90 -10.03
C VAL A 17 14.79 4.90 -8.94
N GLY A 18 13.99 4.83 -7.87
CA GLY A 18 14.09 3.83 -6.82
C GLY A 18 12.88 2.90 -6.84
N TYR A 19 13.07 1.66 -6.41
CA TYR A 19 11.96 0.74 -6.21
C TYR A 19 11.51 0.79 -4.74
N LEU A 20 10.19 0.80 -4.53
CA LEU A 20 9.64 0.75 -3.18
C LEU A 20 9.76 -0.67 -2.61
N PRO A 21 10.10 -0.82 -1.33
CA PRO A 21 10.16 -2.12 -0.70
C PRO A 21 8.77 -2.75 -0.63
N SER A 22 8.71 -4.07 -0.81
CA SER A 22 7.48 -4.82 -0.56
C SER A 22 7.36 -5.15 0.92
N ILE A 23 6.19 -4.90 1.49
CA ILE A 23 5.85 -5.27 2.86
C ILE A 23 5.26 -6.68 2.84
N TYR A 24 5.74 -7.53 3.72
CA TYR A 24 5.25 -8.89 3.86
C TYR A 24 4.35 -9.01 5.09
N PRO A 25 3.15 -9.57 4.94
CA PRO A 25 2.20 -9.69 6.03
C PRO A 25 2.66 -10.73 7.06
N THR A 26 2.32 -10.50 8.32
CA THR A 26 2.40 -11.54 9.35
C THR A 26 1.28 -12.53 9.16
N LEU A 27 1.63 -13.82 9.07
CA LEU A 27 0.69 -14.90 8.84
C LEU A 27 0.37 -15.63 10.16
N GLU A 28 -0.83 -15.42 10.66
CA GLU A 28 -1.34 -16.11 11.85
C GLU A 28 -1.46 -17.62 11.60
N PRO A 29 -1.14 -18.47 12.62
CA PRO A 29 -1.36 -19.90 12.53
C PRO A 29 -2.84 -20.24 12.33
N SER A 30 -3.11 -21.22 11.49
CA SER A 30 -4.46 -21.71 11.19
C SER A 30 -4.55 -23.22 11.41
N ASN A 31 -5.75 -23.70 11.72
CA ASN A 31 -6.01 -25.14 11.88
C ASN A 31 -5.81 -25.94 10.59
N ASN A 32 -5.74 -25.26 9.45
CA ASN A 32 -5.52 -25.88 8.15
C ASN A 32 -4.03 -25.90 7.73
N ASP A 33 -3.14 -25.48 8.63
CA ASP A 33 -1.72 -25.44 8.33
C ASP A 33 -1.11 -26.84 8.41
N TYR A 34 -0.16 -27.12 7.52
CA TYR A 34 0.63 -28.35 7.54
C TYR A 34 1.97 -28.10 8.22
N TYR A 35 2.53 -29.14 8.82
CA TYR A 35 3.81 -29.10 9.47
C TYR A 35 4.67 -30.24 8.95
N ILE A 36 5.88 -29.92 8.49
CA ILE A 36 6.88 -30.91 8.04
C ILE A 36 8.20 -30.70 8.77
N ILE A 37 8.99 -31.75 8.89
CA ILE A 37 10.38 -31.65 9.36
C ILE A 37 11.28 -31.59 8.14
N THR A 38 12.07 -30.51 8.06
CA THR A 38 12.95 -30.26 6.92
C THR A 38 14.16 -31.20 6.90
N ARG A 39 14.58 -31.55 5.69
CA ARG A 39 15.78 -32.34 5.40
C ARG A 39 16.87 -31.43 4.82
N GLU A 40 18.07 -31.98 4.67
CA GLU A 40 19.22 -31.22 4.16
C GLU A 40 19.09 -30.77 2.70
N GLU A 41 18.31 -31.51 1.91
CA GLU A 41 18.10 -31.24 0.48
C GLU A 41 16.80 -30.46 0.18
N ASP A 42 16.02 -30.13 1.22
CA ASP A 42 14.74 -29.47 1.03
C ASP A 42 14.94 -28.03 0.59
N ARG A 43 14.14 -27.63 -0.40
CA ARG A 43 14.08 -26.26 -0.92
C ARG A 43 12.67 -25.73 -0.80
N MET A 44 12.53 -24.49 -0.35
CA MET A 44 11.22 -23.88 -0.13
C MET A 44 10.40 -23.73 -1.40
N ASP A 45 11.04 -23.52 -2.55
CA ASP A 45 10.36 -23.43 -3.84
C ASP A 45 9.79 -24.77 -4.29
N LEU A 46 10.50 -25.89 -4.02
CA LEU A 46 10.00 -27.24 -4.31
C LEU A 46 8.84 -27.59 -3.37
N ILE A 47 8.98 -27.29 -2.08
CA ILE A 47 7.91 -27.48 -1.10
C ILE A 47 6.67 -26.65 -1.48
N ALA A 48 6.85 -25.41 -1.89
CA ALA A 48 5.75 -24.56 -2.36
C ALA A 48 5.07 -25.13 -3.61
N ASN A 49 5.86 -25.71 -4.53
CA ASN A 49 5.30 -26.38 -5.69
C ASN A 49 4.47 -27.61 -5.31
N ASP A 50 4.96 -28.42 -4.34
CA ASP A 50 4.26 -29.63 -3.90
C ASP A 50 2.93 -29.33 -3.19
N PHE A 51 2.89 -28.29 -2.36
CA PHE A 51 1.70 -27.92 -1.58
C PHE A 51 0.75 -26.97 -2.29
N TYR A 52 1.26 -26.04 -3.09
CA TYR A 52 0.47 -24.99 -3.74
C TYR A 52 0.41 -25.13 -5.27
N GLY A 53 1.22 -25.98 -5.87
CA GLY A 53 1.36 -26.08 -7.31
C GLY A 53 2.05 -24.87 -7.96
N ASP A 54 2.65 -23.99 -7.17
CA ASP A 54 3.34 -22.78 -7.63
C ASP A 54 4.61 -22.53 -6.82
N PRO A 55 5.81 -22.77 -7.39
CA PRO A 55 7.07 -22.58 -6.69
C PRO A 55 7.34 -21.09 -6.35
N THR A 56 6.68 -20.16 -7.02
CA THR A 56 6.84 -18.72 -6.73
C THR A 56 6.24 -18.30 -5.39
N LEU A 57 5.43 -19.15 -4.76
CA LEU A 57 4.82 -18.93 -3.45
C LEU A 57 5.69 -19.37 -2.26
N TRP A 58 6.96 -19.71 -2.51
CA TRP A 58 7.89 -20.07 -1.44
C TRP A 58 8.00 -19.02 -0.33
N TRP A 59 7.81 -17.75 -0.66
CA TRP A 59 7.82 -16.64 0.29
C TRP A 59 6.70 -16.73 1.33
N VAL A 60 5.56 -17.34 1.00
CA VAL A 60 4.46 -17.57 1.94
C VAL A 60 4.94 -18.48 3.07
N ILE A 61 5.68 -19.53 2.72
CA ILE A 61 6.27 -20.46 3.69
C ILE A 61 7.34 -19.75 4.52
N ALA A 62 8.21 -18.97 3.90
CA ALA A 62 9.25 -18.22 4.59
C ALA A 62 8.66 -17.24 5.62
N MET A 63 7.62 -16.49 5.23
CA MET A 63 6.94 -15.54 6.13
C MET A 63 6.22 -16.24 7.28
N ALA A 64 5.60 -17.38 7.02
CA ALA A 64 4.91 -18.16 8.05
C ALA A 64 5.85 -18.68 9.15
N ASN A 65 7.15 -18.78 8.87
CA ASN A 65 8.16 -19.33 9.77
C ASN A 65 9.21 -18.30 10.20
N ASP A 66 8.99 -17.04 9.93
CA ASP A 66 9.94 -15.95 10.22
C ASP A 66 11.35 -16.20 9.68
N LEU A 67 11.43 -16.90 8.54
CA LEU A 67 12.70 -17.20 7.90
C LEU A 67 13.17 -16.01 7.04
N PRO A 68 14.50 -15.82 6.91
CA PRO A 68 15.05 -14.78 6.04
C PRO A 68 14.52 -14.92 4.60
N GLY A 69 14.05 -13.83 4.02
CA GLY A 69 13.48 -13.82 2.68
C GLY A 69 14.47 -14.00 1.53
N ASP A 70 15.74 -14.21 1.83
CA ASP A 70 16.85 -14.42 0.90
C ASP A 70 17.30 -15.89 0.80
N SER A 71 16.82 -16.76 1.70
CA SER A 71 17.20 -18.15 1.74
C SER A 71 16.10 -19.06 1.18
N PHE A 72 16.46 -19.82 0.15
CA PHE A 72 15.62 -20.90 -0.38
C PHE A 72 15.72 -22.20 0.42
N PHE A 73 16.71 -22.31 1.29
CA PHE A 73 17.00 -23.51 2.06
C PHE A 73 16.58 -23.31 3.51
N PRO A 74 15.58 -24.04 3.98
CA PRO A 74 15.23 -24.04 5.39
C PRO A 74 16.31 -24.73 6.22
N PRO A 75 16.48 -24.37 7.50
CA PRO A 75 17.39 -25.09 8.38
C PRO A 75 17.03 -26.57 8.46
N ARG A 76 18.03 -27.46 8.48
CA ARG A 76 17.83 -28.91 8.61
C ARG A 76 17.19 -29.26 9.96
N GLY A 77 16.22 -30.18 9.93
CA GLY A 77 15.53 -30.64 11.16
C GLY A 77 14.61 -29.60 11.78
N PHE A 78 14.30 -28.55 11.03
CA PHE A 78 13.38 -27.50 11.46
C PHE A 78 11.94 -27.93 11.21
N GLN A 79 11.05 -27.64 12.16
CA GLN A 79 9.63 -27.83 11.97
C GLN A 79 9.08 -26.66 11.14
N LEU A 80 8.87 -26.92 9.86
CA LEU A 80 8.39 -25.93 8.92
C LEU A 80 6.86 -25.93 8.87
N ARG A 81 6.27 -24.78 9.12
CA ARG A 81 4.83 -24.55 8.97
C ARG A 81 4.51 -24.14 7.53
N ILE A 82 3.57 -24.80 6.91
CA ILE A 82 3.09 -24.53 5.57
C ILE A 82 1.64 -24.09 5.68
N PRO A 83 1.34 -22.80 5.47
CA PRO A 83 -0.03 -22.30 5.50
C PRO A 83 -0.93 -23.06 4.53
N GLY A 84 -2.03 -23.60 5.01
CA GLY A 84 -2.97 -24.35 4.17
C GLY A 84 -3.74 -23.47 3.17
N ASN A 85 -3.71 -22.15 3.35
CA ASN A 85 -4.38 -21.20 2.49
C ASN A 85 -3.41 -20.10 1.98
N ALA A 86 -2.72 -20.40 0.88
CA ALA A 86 -1.84 -19.43 0.23
C ALA A 86 -2.61 -18.21 -0.33
N THR A 87 -3.87 -18.37 -0.72
CA THR A 87 -4.70 -17.29 -1.25
C THR A 87 -4.91 -16.18 -0.23
N ASN A 88 -5.10 -16.52 1.04
CA ASN A 88 -5.22 -15.55 2.12
C ASN A 88 -3.92 -14.75 2.31
N ALA A 89 -2.78 -15.42 2.25
CA ALA A 89 -1.47 -14.77 2.32
C ALA A 89 -1.25 -13.79 1.17
N ILE A 90 -1.64 -14.17 -0.04
CA ILE A 90 -1.57 -13.32 -1.24
C ILE A 90 -2.48 -12.10 -1.10
N SER A 91 -3.71 -12.29 -0.61
CA SER A 91 -4.66 -11.19 -0.41
C SER A 91 -4.15 -10.17 0.59
N LYS A 92 -3.66 -10.63 1.75
CA LYS A 92 -3.04 -9.77 2.76
C LYS A 92 -1.80 -9.04 2.22
N PHE A 93 -0.96 -9.71 1.46
CA PHE A 93 0.20 -9.09 0.82
C PHE A 93 -0.20 -7.96 -0.13
N ASN A 94 -1.22 -8.18 -0.95
CA ASN A 94 -1.70 -7.17 -1.87
C ASN A 94 -2.34 -5.98 -1.14
N GLU A 95 -3.10 -6.25 -0.08
CA GLU A 95 -3.75 -5.23 0.75
C GLU A 95 -2.70 -4.33 1.42
N GLU A 96 -1.75 -4.89 2.16
CA GLU A 96 -0.71 -4.12 2.84
C GLU A 96 0.16 -3.31 1.89
N ASN A 97 0.48 -3.86 0.71
CA ASN A 97 1.27 -3.12 -0.27
C ASN A 97 0.45 -2.04 -1.01
N SER A 98 -0.86 -2.19 -1.14
CA SER A 98 -1.70 -1.15 -1.71
C SER A 98 -1.87 0.02 -0.73
N ASP A 99 -2.11 -0.24 0.54
CA ASP A 99 -2.27 0.77 1.59
C ASP A 99 -0.98 1.54 1.85
N PHE A 100 0.15 0.83 1.86
CA PHE A 100 1.46 1.46 1.99
C PHE A 100 1.73 2.49 0.89
N LEU A 101 1.31 2.20 -0.34
CA LEU A 101 1.49 3.11 -1.47
C LEU A 101 0.57 4.32 -1.39
N THR A 102 -0.64 4.15 -0.91
CA THR A 102 -1.61 5.24 -0.72
C THR A 102 -1.16 6.20 0.37
N ASN A 103 -0.59 5.68 1.47
CA ASN A 103 -0.14 6.48 2.60
C ASN A 103 1.21 7.19 2.36
N ASN A 104 2.01 6.73 1.39
CA ASN A 104 3.29 7.33 1.04
C ASN A 104 3.24 8.25 -0.20
N GLU A 105 2.09 8.42 -0.82
CA GLU A 105 1.89 9.54 -1.73
C GLU A 105 1.93 10.80 -0.88
N SER A 106 3.00 11.56 -1.02
CA SER A 106 3.14 12.89 -0.42
C SER A 106 1.85 13.66 -0.70
N PRO A 107 1.26 14.35 0.30
CA PRO A 107 0.09 15.16 0.04
C PRO A 107 0.48 16.15 -1.05
N THR A 108 -0.07 15.96 -2.23
CA THR A 108 -0.03 16.96 -3.27
C THR A 108 -0.75 18.15 -2.65
N THR A 109 0.01 19.17 -2.27
CA THR A 109 -0.55 20.44 -1.84
C THR A 109 -1.40 20.90 -3.00
N THR A 110 -2.69 20.64 -2.91
CA THR A 110 -3.68 21.27 -3.77
C THR A 110 -3.66 22.71 -3.35
N THR A 111 -2.80 23.48 -4.00
CA THR A 111 -2.89 24.95 -3.97
C THR A 111 -4.19 25.26 -4.68
N ASN A 112 -5.26 25.36 -3.92
CA ASN A 112 -6.45 26.02 -4.38
C ASN A 112 -6.06 27.48 -4.62
N SER A 113 -5.64 27.75 -5.83
CA SER A 113 -5.60 29.11 -6.36
C SER A 113 -7.04 29.55 -6.48
N THR A 114 -7.58 30.06 -5.40
CA THR A 114 -8.79 30.88 -5.47
C THR A 114 -8.40 32.11 -6.27
N THR A 115 -8.61 32.06 -7.54
CA THR A 115 -8.61 33.25 -8.40
C THR A 115 -9.84 34.04 -8.03
N THR A 116 -9.70 34.91 -7.06
CA THR A 116 -10.67 36.00 -6.83
C THR A 116 -10.47 36.95 -8.00
N SER A 117 -11.23 36.73 -9.06
CA SER A 117 -11.43 37.77 -10.08
C SER A 117 -12.26 38.86 -9.43
N GLY A 118 -11.60 39.90 -8.92
CA GLY A 118 -12.21 41.14 -8.53
C GLY A 118 -12.76 41.83 -9.76
N GLY A 119 -14.02 41.57 -10.06
CA GLY A 119 -14.79 42.40 -10.96
C GLY A 119 -15.22 43.67 -10.20
N GLY A 120 -14.45 44.73 -10.34
CA GLY A 120 -14.87 46.06 -9.92
C GLY A 120 -15.96 46.58 -10.85
N THR A 121 -17.17 46.64 -10.38
CA THR A 121 -18.19 47.48 -10.97
C THR A 121 -18.44 48.66 -10.07
N THR A 122 -17.84 49.76 -10.46
CA THR A 122 -18.20 51.07 -9.97
C THR A 122 -19.51 51.48 -10.62
N THR A 123 -20.60 51.45 -9.89
CA THR A 123 -21.80 52.18 -10.27
C THR A 123 -22.00 53.31 -9.26
N SER A 124 -21.56 54.46 -9.66
CA SER A 124 -22.01 55.71 -9.13
C SER A 124 -23.45 55.97 -9.61
N SER A 125 -24.37 56.07 -8.69
CA SER A 125 -25.63 56.75 -8.95
C SER A 125 -25.96 57.48 -7.72
N GLY A 126 -25.87 58.70 -7.87
CA GLY A 126 -26.45 59.84 -7.22
C GLY A 126 -27.93 59.62 -6.95
N GLY A 127 -28.25 59.67 -5.72
CA GLY A 127 -29.61 59.78 -5.26
C GLY A 127 -29.75 61.05 -4.48
N THR A 128 -30.34 61.98 -5.11
CA THR A 128 -30.80 63.26 -4.63
C THR A 128 -31.74 63.09 -3.45
N VAL A 129 -31.42 63.73 -2.33
CA VAL A 129 -32.31 63.80 -1.20
C VAL A 129 -32.93 65.17 -1.24
N THR A 130 -34.17 65.30 -1.56
CA THR A 130 -35.05 66.40 -1.24
C THR A 130 -35.83 66.02 0.01
N GLY A 131 -35.72 66.64 0.98
CA GLY A 131 -36.18 67.69 1.78
C GLY A 131 -37.70 67.80 1.93
N GLY A 132 -38.08 68.04 3.12
CA GLY A 132 -39.41 68.43 3.51
C GLY A 132 -39.80 67.76 4.82
N GLY A 133 -39.94 68.39 5.90
CA GLY A 133 -40.52 69.61 6.19
C GLY A 133 -41.84 69.44 6.93
N GLY A 134 -41.93 70.03 8.08
CA GLY A 134 -43.18 70.30 8.69
C GLY A 134 -43.58 69.43 9.86
N GLY A 135 -43.54 69.93 11.03
CA GLY A 135 -44.50 70.83 11.67
C GLY A 135 -45.43 69.93 12.49
N GLY A 136 -45.50 70.03 13.68
CA GLY A 136 -46.12 71.08 14.46
C GLY A 136 -47.04 70.44 15.48
N TYR A 137 -46.97 70.96 16.57
CA TYR A 137 -47.86 70.97 17.74
C TYR A 137 -47.61 69.85 18.76
#